data_604c887fe36aa8883b7f9e7f68ba995e
#
_entry.id   604c887fe36aa8883b7f9e7f68ba995e
#
_cell.length_a   1.000
_cell.length_b   1.000
_cell.length_c   1.000
_cell.angle_alpha   90.00
_cell.angle_beta   90.00
_cell.angle_gamma   90.00
#
_symmetry.space_group_name_H-M   'P 1'
#
loop_
_entity.id
_entity.type
_entity.pdbx_description
1 polymer ?
#
loop_
_entity_poly.entity_id
_entity_poly.type
_entity_poly.pdbx_seq_one_letter_code
_entity_poly.pdbx_strand_id
1 'polypeptide(L)'
;GFFRNPQYSVQIAGPVTLQLRISTTTTIASNIMLVPVRASGETADRATSEPVIDTGKYRHGFVVSDKKSVKAGYYTLIVSNFHRDQTGLFTLKVMSSSPRQVKISKIER
;
A
#
# COMPACT_ATOMS: atom_id res chain seq x y z
N GLY A 1 -0.92 -0.78 18.69
CA GLY A 1 -0.74 -1.95 17.98
C GLY A 1 -0.81 -1.83 16.49
N PHE A 2 -1.96 -1.87 15.97
CA PHE A 2 -2.14 -1.88 14.52
C PHE A 2 -1.64 -0.60 13.85
N PHE A 3 -1.38 0.43 14.62
CA PHE A 3 -0.86 1.68 14.09
C PHE A 3 0.58 1.58 13.65
N ARG A 4 1.23 0.48 13.96
CA ARG A 4 2.62 0.29 13.56
C ARG A 4 2.77 -0.21 12.13
N ASN A 5 1.66 -0.49 11.47
CA ASN A 5 1.71 -0.85 10.07
C ASN A 5 2.26 0.33 9.27
N PRO A 6 3.33 0.13 8.51
CA PRO A 6 3.87 1.21 7.69
C PRO A 6 2.84 1.72 6.69
N GLN A 7 2.78 3.02 6.56
CA GLN A 7 1.89 3.67 5.61
C GLN A 7 2.66 4.64 4.75
N TYR A 8 2.24 4.75 3.51
CA TYR A 8 2.86 5.63 2.53
C TYR A 8 1.78 6.43 1.83
N SER A 9 2.09 7.71 1.63
CA SER A 9 1.27 8.59 0.82
C SER A 9 1.66 8.39 -0.63
N VAL A 10 0.69 8.14 -1.49
CA VAL A 10 0.94 7.88 -2.92
C VAL A 10 0.13 8.87 -3.73
N GLN A 11 0.81 9.65 -4.57
CA GLN A 11 0.16 10.59 -5.46
C GLN A 11 0.33 10.11 -6.90
N ILE A 12 -0.77 9.97 -7.60
CA ILE A 12 -0.79 9.55 -9.00
C ILE A 12 -1.21 10.75 -9.84
N ALA A 13 -0.32 11.22 -10.70
CA ALA A 13 -0.58 12.42 -11.50
C ALA A 13 -1.42 12.14 -12.74
N GLY A 14 -1.38 10.95 -13.26
CA GLY A 14 -2.17 10.52 -14.41
C GLY A 14 -2.33 9.02 -14.39
N PRO A 15 -3.26 8.48 -15.20
CA PRO A 15 -3.56 7.04 -15.15
C PRO A 15 -2.31 6.18 -15.38
N VAL A 16 -2.14 5.17 -14.56
CA VAL A 16 -1.01 4.24 -14.65
C VAL A 16 -1.49 2.83 -14.35
N THR A 17 -0.68 1.85 -14.73
CA THR A 17 -0.83 0.48 -14.24
C THR A 17 0.19 0.27 -13.13
N LEU A 18 -0.27 -0.14 -11.97
CA LEU A 18 0.59 -0.38 -10.81
C LEU A 18 0.62 -1.85 -10.43
N GLN A 19 1.75 -2.26 -9.91
CA GLN A 19 1.91 -3.53 -9.22
C GLN A 19 2.75 -3.30 -7.98
N LEU A 20 2.32 -3.83 -6.84
CA LEU A 20 2.99 -3.63 -5.55
C LEU A 20 3.60 -4.94 -5.10
N ARG A 21 4.78 -4.83 -4.51
CA ARG A 21 5.51 -6.00 -4.02
C ARG A 21 6.20 -5.70 -2.71
N ILE A 22 6.14 -6.66 -1.79
CA ILE A 22 6.89 -6.61 -0.54
C ILE A 22 7.67 -7.91 -0.39
N SER A 23 8.90 -7.78 0.04
CA SER A 23 9.75 -8.90 0.44
C SER A 23 10.10 -8.73 1.91
N THR A 24 9.87 -9.77 2.69
CA THR A 24 10.19 -9.78 4.13
C THR A 24 10.95 -11.06 4.44
N THR A 25 11.21 -11.28 5.73
CA THR A 25 11.70 -12.60 6.17
C THR A 25 10.55 -13.60 6.09
N THR A 26 10.89 -14.87 5.99
CA THR A 26 9.89 -15.93 5.86
C THR A 26 9.00 -16.10 7.09
N THR A 27 9.40 -15.49 8.20
CA THR A 27 8.62 -15.59 9.45
C THR A 27 7.52 -14.53 9.54
N ILE A 28 7.52 -13.56 8.65
CA ILE A 28 6.54 -12.46 8.69
C ILE A 28 5.52 -12.65 7.58
N ALA A 29 4.26 -12.68 7.98
CA ALA A 29 3.15 -12.72 7.02
C ALA A 29 2.62 -11.31 6.83
N SER A 30 2.49 -10.88 5.59
CA SER A 30 2.13 -9.50 5.23
C SER A 30 1.05 -9.45 4.17
N ASN A 31 0.44 -8.30 4.09
CA ASN A 31 -0.58 -7.96 3.11
C ASN A 31 -0.37 -6.50 2.71
N ILE A 32 -0.74 -6.16 1.48
CA ILE A 32 -0.61 -4.80 0.96
C ILE A 32 -1.98 -4.31 0.50
N MET A 33 -2.31 -3.06 0.83
CA MET A 33 -3.51 -2.41 0.31
C MET A 33 -3.18 -1.01 -0.19
N LEU A 34 -3.83 -0.61 -1.26
CA LEU A 34 -3.80 0.77 -1.75
C LEU A 34 -5.22 1.32 -1.68
N VAL A 35 -5.41 2.33 -0.85
CA VAL A 35 -6.74 2.87 -0.54
C VAL A 35 -6.83 4.31 -1.00
N PRO A 36 -7.89 4.69 -1.72
CA PRO A 36 -8.04 6.08 -2.15
C PRO A 36 -8.30 7.00 -0.96
N VAL A 37 -7.73 8.21 -1.04
CA VAL A 37 -7.94 9.25 -0.06
C VAL A 37 -8.95 10.21 -0.62
N ARG A 38 -9.97 10.55 0.17
CA ARG A 38 -10.96 11.52 -0.26
C ARG A 38 -10.36 12.92 -0.29
N ALA A 39 -10.71 13.64 -1.34
CA ALA A 39 -10.28 15.01 -1.49
C ALA A 39 -11.06 15.91 -0.52
N SER A 40 -10.52 17.13 -0.30
CA SER A 40 -11.18 18.24 0.37
C SER A 40 -11.67 18.00 1.80
N GLY A 41 -10.76 17.56 2.64
CA GLY A 41 -10.98 17.63 4.08
C GLY A 41 -12.07 16.74 4.62
N GLU A 42 -12.69 15.93 3.82
CA GLU A 42 -13.60 14.93 4.33
C GLU A 42 -12.81 13.92 5.14
N THR A 43 -13.28 13.66 6.33
CA THR A 43 -12.68 12.62 7.14
C THR A 43 -12.86 11.30 6.40
N ALA A 44 -11.75 10.75 5.96
CA ALA A 44 -11.82 9.46 5.28
C ALA A 44 -12.22 8.41 6.29
N ASP A 45 -13.43 7.94 6.20
CA ASP A 45 -13.82 6.77 6.95
C ASP A 45 -13.28 5.57 6.19
N ARG A 46 -12.21 5.02 6.70
CA ARG A 46 -11.56 3.89 6.05
C ARG A 46 -12.46 2.67 5.93
N ALA A 47 -13.47 2.58 6.78
CA ALA A 47 -14.40 1.47 6.73
C ALA A 47 -15.26 1.49 5.49
N THR A 48 -15.41 2.67 4.86
CA THR A 48 -16.23 2.81 3.66
C THR A 48 -15.44 2.93 2.38
N SER A 49 -14.11 3.04 2.48
CA SER A 49 -13.25 3.16 1.30
C SER A 49 -12.78 1.78 0.85
N GLU A 50 -13.15 1.41 -0.35
CA GLU A 50 -12.69 0.16 -0.92
C GLU A 50 -11.28 0.33 -1.46
N PRO A 51 -10.37 -0.60 -1.17
CA PRO A 51 -9.03 -0.54 -1.74
C PRO A 51 -9.09 -0.75 -3.25
N VAL A 52 -8.25 -0.03 -3.97
CA VAL A 52 -8.09 -0.25 -5.42
C VAL A 52 -7.12 -1.39 -5.69
N ILE A 53 -6.23 -1.66 -4.74
CA ILE A 53 -5.35 -2.83 -4.77
C ILE A 53 -5.40 -3.47 -3.39
N ASP A 54 -5.57 -4.79 -3.35
CA ASP A 54 -5.61 -5.55 -2.11
C ASP A 54 -5.08 -6.94 -2.40
N THR A 55 -4.00 -7.32 -1.74
CA THR A 55 -3.44 -8.65 -1.93
C THR A 55 -4.21 -9.72 -1.15
N GLY A 56 -5.14 -9.30 -0.28
CA GLY A 56 -6.02 -10.22 0.42
C GLY A 56 -5.33 -10.98 1.52
N LYS A 57 -5.08 -12.25 1.29
CA LYS A 57 -4.49 -13.12 2.31
C LYS A 57 -3.09 -12.68 2.71
N TYR A 58 -2.75 -12.86 3.97
CA TYR A 58 -1.41 -12.65 4.45
C TYR A 58 -0.51 -13.77 3.94
N ARG A 59 0.65 -13.39 3.43
CA ARG A 59 1.61 -14.34 2.88
C ARG A 59 2.98 -14.12 3.49
N HIS A 60 3.69 -15.21 3.70
CA HIS A 60 5.03 -15.18 4.30
C HIS A 60 6.09 -14.84 3.27
N GLY A 61 6.97 -13.94 3.63
CA GLY A 61 8.20 -13.66 2.90
C GLY A 61 8.04 -12.85 1.63
N PHE A 62 6.97 -13.03 0.91
CA PHE A 62 6.84 -12.40 -0.39
C PHE A 62 5.37 -12.17 -0.72
N VAL A 63 5.03 -10.94 -1.05
CA VAL A 63 3.67 -10.57 -1.42
C VAL A 63 3.73 -9.72 -2.68
N VAL A 64 2.95 -10.07 -3.68
CA VAL A 64 2.86 -9.30 -4.90
C VAL A 64 1.39 -9.17 -5.29
N SER A 65 1.00 -7.96 -5.69
CA SER A 65 -0.35 -7.72 -6.16
C SER A 65 -0.48 -8.05 -7.64
N ASP A 66 -1.71 -8.17 -8.11
CA ASP A 66 -1.97 -8.14 -9.54
C ASP A 66 -1.65 -6.74 -10.08
N LYS A 67 -1.47 -6.66 -11.37
CA LYS A 67 -1.36 -5.37 -12.04
C LYS A 67 -2.73 -4.74 -12.12
N LYS A 68 -2.84 -3.48 -11.72
CA LYS A 68 -4.11 -2.76 -11.70
C LYS A 68 -3.97 -1.40 -12.34
N SER A 69 -5.00 -1.01 -13.10
CA SER A 69 -5.10 0.35 -13.60
C SER A 69 -5.56 1.25 -12.47
N VAL A 70 -4.82 2.33 -12.24
CA VAL A 70 -5.10 3.27 -11.16
C VAL A 70 -5.23 4.67 -11.75
N LYS A 71 -6.30 5.35 -11.38
CA LYS A 71 -6.57 6.71 -11.85
C LYS A 71 -5.71 7.73 -11.12
N ALA A 72 -5.59 8.92 -11.70
CA ALA A 72 -5.00 10.06 -11.00
C ALA A 72 -5.71 10.28 -9.68
N GLY A 73 -4.97 10.63 -8.66
CA GLY A 73 -5.53 10.90 -7.34
C GLY A 73 -4.53 10.67 -6.24
N TYR A 74 -5.03 10.72 -5.01
CA TYR A 74 -4.23 10.52 -3.81
C TYR A 74 -4.65 9.22 -3.16
N TYR A 75 -3.65 8.46 -2.71
CA TYR A 75 -3.88 7.13 -2.14
C TYR A 75 -3.00 6.94 -0.91
N THR A 76 -3.40 6.00 -0.06
CA THR A 76 -2.57 5.53 1.05
C THR A 76 -2.23 4.08 0.78
N LEU A 77 -0.95 3.77 0.82
CA LEU A 77 -0.47 2.40 0.71
C LEU A 77 -0.21 1.89 2.12
N ILE A 78 -0.82 0.79 2.47
CA ILE A 78 -0.74 0.22 3.81
C ILE A 78 -0.13 -1.17 3.73
N VAL A 79 0.92 -1.37 4.52
CA VAL A 79 1.54 -2.69 4.69
C VAL A 79 1.13 -3.21 6.04
N SER A 80 0.42 -4.32 6.07
CA SER A 80 -0.05 -4.92 7.32
C SER A 80 0.67 -6.24 7.57
N ASN A 81 1.07 -6.45 8.82
CA ASN A 81 1.64 -7.71 9.26
C ASN A 81 0.60 -8.46 10.08
N PHE A 82 0.57 -9.78 9.91
CA PHE A 82 -0.38 -10.61 10.62
C PHE A 82 -0.20 -10.52 12.13
N HIS A 83 1.05 -10.57 12.59
CA HIS A 83 1.36 -10.41 14.02
C HIS A 83 1.86 -9.00 14.24
N ARG A 84 1.13 -8.21 14.99
CA ARG A 84 1.49 -6.80 15.18
C ARG A 84 2.73 -6.59 16.02
N ASP A 85 3.18 -7.60 16.76
CA ASP A 85 4.40 -7.49 17.54
C ASP A 85 5.64 -7.79 16.73
N GLN A 86 5.47 -8.28 15.52
CA GLN A 86 6.60 -8.56 14.66
C GLN A 86 7.18 -7.27 14.11
N THR A 87 8.46 -7.11 14.29
CA THR A 87 9.21 -6.05 13.66
C THR A 87 10.22 -6.71 12.73
N GLY A 88 10.57 -6.01 11.69
CA GLY A 88 11.52 -6.53 10.76
C GLY A 88 11.65 -5.63 9.57
N LEU A 89 12.68 -5.88 8.80
CA LEU A 89 12.92 -5.13 7.59
C LEU A 89 12.10 -5.72 6.45
N PHE A 90 11.61 -4.85 5.63
CA PHE A 90 10.97 -5.27 4.40
C PHE A 90 11.42 -4.37 3.27
N THR A 91 11.33 -4.88 2.06
CA THR A 91 11.58 -4.10 0.86
C THR A 91 10.27 -3.93 0.12
N LEU A 92 9.87 -2.69 -0.04
CA LEU A 92 8.67 -2.35 -0.81
C LEU A 92 9.10 -1.93 -2.19
N LYS A 93 8.46 -2.52 -3.19
CA LYS A 93 8.71 -2.14 -4.58
C LYS A 93 7.38 -1.79 -5.23
N VAL A 94 7.34 -0.60 -5.82
CA VAL A 94 6.17 -0.13 -6.56
C VAL A 94 6.57 -0.06 -8.03
N MET A 95 5.91 -0.86 -8.84
CA MET A 95 6.17 -0.90 -10.27
C MET A 95 5.05 -0.17 -10.98
N SER A 96 5.41 0.73 -11.88
CA SER A 96 4.45 1.55 -12.60
C SER A 96 4.76 1.57 -14.08
N SER A 97 3.71 1.58 -14.89
CA SER A 97 3.85 1.76 -16.33
C SER A 97 4.42 3.14 -16.67
N SER A 98 4.29 4.09 -15.75
CA SER A 98 4.87 5.42 -15.91
C SER A 98 5.36 5.92 -14.55
N PRO A 99 6.62 5.64 -14.18
CA PRO A 99 7.13 6.03 -12.87
C PRO A 99 7.08 7.52 -12.60
N ARG A 100 7.15 8.36 -13.62
CA ARG A 100 7.07 9.82 -13.46
C ARG A 100 5.74 10.28 -12.90
N GLN A 101 4.70 9.48 -13.06
CA GLN A 101 3.36 9.82 -12.59
C GLN A 101 3.15 9.46 -11.13
N VAL A 102 4.11 8.81 -10.48
CA VAL A 102 3.94 8.28 -9.13
C VAL A 102 4.90 8.94 -8.17
N LYS A 103 4.35 9.51 -7.10
CA LYS A 103 5.12 10.06 -5.98
C LYS A 103 4.76 9.31 -4.71
N ILE A 104 5.77 8.83 -3.99
CA ILE A 104 5.57 8.09 -2.76
C ILE A 104 6.37 8.70 -1.64
N SER A 105 5.72 8.88 -0.48
CA SER A 105 6.37 9.38 0.72
C SER A 105 5.91 8.57 1.91
N LYS A 106 6.84 8.20 2.77
CA LYS A 106 6.48 7.48 3.99
C LYS A 106 5.74 8.44 4.93
N ILE A 107 4.65 7.96 5.51
CA ILE A 107 3.91 8.74 6.50
C ILE A 107 4.58 8.51 7.84
N GLU A 108 5.11 9.59 8.41
CA GLU A 108 5.74 9.55 9.72
C GLU A 108 4.68 9.70 10.81
N ARG A 109 4.90 8.97 11.90
CA ARG A 109 3.98 9.03 13.02
C ARG A 109 4.74 9.20 14.32
#